data_167aa1b852daa48c22a7718df09d51cf
#
_entry.id   167aa1b852daa48c22a7718df09d51cf
#
_cell.length_a   1.000
_cell.length_b   1.000
_cell.length_c   1.000
_cell.angle_alpha   90.00
_cell.angle_beta   90.00
_cell.angle_gamma   90.00
#
_symmetry.space_group_name_H-M   'P 1'
#
loop_
_entity.id
_entity.type
_entity.pdbx_description
1 polymer ?
#
loop_
_entity_poly.entity_id
_entity_poly.type
_entity_poly.pdbx_seq_one_letter_code
_entity_poly.pdbx_strand_id
1 'polypeptide(L)'
;MKIVKKLIAPVLVVSLLMTSLLTLHHLKTSKDQKIKIGVSQYITHKSLDATRKGFVEELAKQGYVDGEEIEIDYQNAQGEQRNLKNISNQLSQESDLVFAIATPSAQSIANTSKTTPVVFSAVTDPLAAKLVKNLDQPGGNVTGTSDQSSDAIATQVDLIQKVLPRAKTIGILYTQSEPNSVVQKEEAKKVLEAKGYRVVEKTILDSNNVKAAADSLMSEVDMVFVPTDNIISSTMETIKQVSLKHQVPVIGGSIEMAQVGGLYTYGTDYTELGRQSARMAIRILKGEKAGELAVEAPKNLELYVNKEMAKKLGIDLSGINEKK
;
A
#
# COMPACT_ATOMS: atom_id res chain seq x y z
N MET A 1 61.35 47.15 1.62
CA MET A 1 61.00 45.76 1.29
C MET A 1 60.90 44.78 2.41
N LYS A 2 61.45 45.02 3.63
CA LYS A 2 61.37 44.10 4.78
C LYS A 2 60.08 44.19 5.61
N ILE A 3 59.31 45.30 5.57
CA ILE A 3 58.13 45.52 6.40
C ILE A 3 56.88 44.85 5.76
N VAL A 4 56.76 44.82 4.47
CA VAL A 4 55.61 44.22 3.76
C VAL A 4 55.58 42.70 3.96
N LYS A 5 56.71 42.00 4.05
CA LYS A 5 56.76 40.56 4.32
C LYS A 5 56.30 40.15 5.73
N LYS A 6 56.40 41.07 6.72
CA LYS A 6 55.96 40.77 8.10
C LYS A 6 54.46 40.86 8.33
N LEU A 7 53.73 41.54 7.44
CA LEU A 7 52.26 41.68 7.51
C LEU A 7 51.52 40.65 6.66
N ILE A 8 52.13 40.05 5.64
CA ILE A 8 51.51 39.08 4.75
C ILE A 8 51.33 37.71 5.44
N ALA A 9 52.28 37.29 6.27
CA ALA A 9 52.21 36.02 6.96
C ALA A 9 51.00 35.88 7.94
N PRO A 10 50.72 36.87 8.82
CA PRO A 10 49.55 36.77 9.71
C PRO A 10 48.24 36.89 8.96
N VAL A 11 48.14 37.63 7.86
CA VAL A 11 46.91 37.74 7.04
C VAL A 11 46.60 36.41 6.35
N LEU A 12 47.59 35.71 5.83
CA LEU A 12 47.42 34.39 5.22
C LEU A 12 47.01 33.33 6.27
N VAL A 13 47.55 33.36 7.47
CA VAL A 13 47.18 32.44 8.55
C VAL A 13 45.73 32.69 9.01
N VAL A 14 45.33 33.97 9.14
CA VAL A 14 43.94 34.32 9.52
C VAL A 14 42.94 33.92 8.40
N SER A 15 43.29 34.08 7.12
CA SER A 15 42.45 33.67 6.01
C SER A 15 42.30 32.13 5.92
N LEU A 16 43.39 31.37 6.17
CA LEU A 16 43.32 29.90 6.26
C LEU A 16 42.49 29.41 7.44
N LEU A 17 42.60 30.06 8.60
CA LEU A 17 41.76 29.74 9.76
C LEU A 17 40.31 30.08 9.53
N MET A 18 39.96 31.21 8.88
CA MET A 18 38.60 31.55 8.50
C MET A 18 38.02 30.58 7.47
N THR A 19 38.76 30.18 6.45
CA THR A 19 38.29 29.20 5.47
C THR A 19 38.10 27.82 6.12
N SER A 20 38.98 27.40 7.02
CA SER A 20 38.81 26.14 7.75
C SER A 20 37.64 26.17 8.76
N LEU A 21 37.38 27.30 9.42
CA LEU A 21 36.20 27.49 10.27
C LEU A 21 34.91 27.49 9.45
N LEU A 22 34.90 28.16 8.29
CA LEU A 22 33.75 28.18 7.37
C LEU A 22 33.47 26.80 6.78
N THR A 23 34.49 26.03 6.43
CA THR A 23 34.32 24.63 5.96
C THR A 23 33.88 23.72 7.09
N LEU A 24 34.40 23.87 8.32
CA LEU A 24 33.91 23.13 9.48
C LEU A 24 32.50 23.51 9.88
N HIS A 25 32.12 24.78 9.75
CA HIS A 25 30.74 25.22 9.98
C HIS A 25 29.80 24.70 8.91
N HIS A 26 30.17 24.72 7.62
CA HIS A 26 29.41 24.12 6.53
C HIS A 26 29.27 22.59 6.66
N LEU A 27 30.33 21.91 7.10
CA LEU A 27 30.28 20.47 7.35
C LEU A 27 29.41 20.11 8.57
N LYS A 28 29.36 20.99 9.60
CA LYS A 28 28.50 20.79 10.77
C LYS A 28 27.05 21.09 10.49
N THR A 29 26.72 22.15 9.74
CA THR A 29 25.34 22.48 9.33
C THR A 29 24.78 21.49 8.34
N SER A 30 25.58 20.85 7.49
CA SER A 30 25.16 19.77 6.61
C SER A 30 24.85 18.45 7.34
N LYS A 31 25.34 18.27 8.57
CA LYS A 31 25.16 17.06 9.36
C LYS A 31 23.93 17.09 10.27
N ASP A 32 23.32 18.26 10.45
CA ASP A 32 22.18 18.47 11.36
C ASP A 32 20.81 18.48 10.65
N GLN A 33 20.76 18.39 9.30
CA GLN A 33 19.49 18.38 8.59
C GLN A 33 19.07 16.94 8.34
N LYS A 34 18.08 16.47 9.11
CA LYS A 34 17.47 15.14 8.94
C LYS A 34 16.75 15.06 7.60
N ILE A 35 16.80 13.89 6.99
CA ILE A 35 16.01 13.61 5.78
C ILE A 35 14.53 13.50 6.19
N LYS A 36 13.67 14.26 5.53
CA LYS A 36 12.23 14.26 5.82
C LYS A 36 11.51 13.28 4.91
N ILE A 37 10.86 12.30 5.52
CA ILE A 37 10.04 11.31 4.80
C ILE A 37 8.58 11.52 5.15
N GLY A 38 7.79 11.99 4.18
CA GLY A 38 6.34 12.06 4.32
C GLY A 38 5.72 10.69 4.12
N VAL A 39 4.81 10.29 5.01
CA VAL A 39 4.06 9.02 4.88
C VAL A 39 2.58 9.35 4.81
N SER A 40 1.97 9.13 3.64
CA SER A 40 0.54 9.32 3.40
C SER A 40 -0.17 7.98 3.36
N GLN A 41 -1.08 7.73 4.30
CA GLN A 41 -1.92 6.53 4.33
C GLN A 41 -3.38 6.92 4.09
N TYR A 42 -4.08 6.16 3.22
CA TYR A 42 -5.47 6.48 2.86
C TYR A 42 -6.43 6.31 4.03
N ILE A 43 -6.39 5.16 4.70
CA ILE A 43 -7.26 4.82 5.83
C ILE A 43 -6.56 3.80 6.74
N THR A 44 -7.03 3.66 7.97
CA THR A 44 -6.53 2.66 8.92
C THR A 44 -7.20 1.31 8.69
N HIS A 45 -6.42 0.30 8.35
CA HIS A 45 -6.75 -1.12 8.44
C HIS A 45 -5.48 -1.97 8.44
N LYS A 46 -5.61 -3.24 8.84
CA LYS A 46 -4.47 -4.11 9.14
C LYS A 46 -3.43 -4.21 8.02
N SER A 47 -3.85 -4.31 6.73
CA SER A 47 -2.91 -4.43 5.60
C SER A 47 -2.09 -3.16 5.40
N LEU A 48 -2.72 -1.96 5.43
CA LEU A 48 -1.98 -0.70 5.27
C LEU A 48 -1.09 -0.39 6.47
N ASP A 49 -1.53 -0.73 7.68
CA ASP A 49 -0.71 -0.60 8.90
C ASP A 49 0.49 -1.56 8.86
N ALA A 50 0.32 -2.79 8.35
CA ALA A 50 1.41 -3.74 8.11
C ALA A 50 2.40 -3.22 7.08
N THR A 51 1.91 -2.62 5.97
CA THR A 51 2.74 -1.98 4.94
C THR A 51 3.59 -0.85 5.55
N ARG A 52 2.98 0.06 6.30
CA ARG A 52 3.69 1.14 6.98
C ARG A 52 4.72 0.60 7.98
N LYS A 53 4.33 -0.37 8.78
CA LYS A 53 5.21 -1.03 9.76
C LYS A 53 6.44 -1.62 9.07
N GLY A 54 6.25 -2.41 8.01
CA GLY A 54 7.35 -3.02 7.24
C GLY A 54 8.29 -1.98 6.64
N PHE A 55 7.75 -0.86 6.14
CA PHE A 55 8.53 0.24 5.62
C PHE A 55 9.44 0.87 6.69
N VAL A 56 8.88 1.23 7.84
CA VAL A 56 9.64 1.86 8.93
C VAL A 56 10.68 0.90 9.52
N GLU A 57 10.32 -0.37 9.73
CA GLU A 57 11.25 -1.40 10.23
C GLU A 57 12.45 -1.60 9.31
N GLU A 58 12.22 -1.67 7.99
CA GLU A 58 13.31 -1.86 7.03
C GLU A 58 14.20 -0.62 6.92
N LEU A 59 13.62 0.59 6.97
CA LEU A 59 14.41 1.84 7.05
C LEU A 59 15.36 1.81 8.26
N ALA A 60 14.82 1.55 9.44
CA ALA A 60 15.61 1.49 10.67
C ALA A 60 16.70 0.42 10.62
N LYS A 61 16.40 -0.77 10.09
CA LYS A 61 17.36 -1.87 9.88
C LYS A 61 18.53 -1.46 8.98
N GLN A 62 18.29 -0.55 8.03
CA GLN A 62 19.28 -0.05 7.08
C GLN A 62 19.97 1.23 7.58
N GLY A 63 19.76 1.63 8.85
CA GLY A 63 20.39 2.78 9.48
C GLY A 63 19.68 4.12 9.27
N TYR A 64 18.42 4.10 8.81
CA TYR A 64 17.56 5.28 8.71
C TYR A 64 16.54 5.25 9.87
N VAL A 65 16.96 5.71 11.05
CA VAL A 65 16.16 5.68 12.29
C VAL A 65 15.37 6.96 12.42
N ASP A 66 14.06 6.84 12.66
CA ASP A 66 13.19 8.00 12.88
C ASP A 66 13.57 8.74 14.17
N GLY A 67 13.68 10.04 14.09
CA GLY A 67 14.18 10.90 15.18
C GLY A 67 15.71 11.05 15.21
N GLU A 68 16.48 10.23 14.45
CA GLU A 68 17.95 10.28 14.36
C GLU A 68 18.39 10.76 12.96
N GLU A 69 18.52 9.87 11.98
CA GLU A 69 18.95 10.19 10.60
C GLU A 69 17.80 10.73 9.75
N ILE A 70 16.57 10.34 10.03
CA ILE A 70 15.37 10.78 9.32
C ILE A 70 14.34 11.36 10.28
N GLU A 71 13.36 12.05 9.70
CA GLU A 71 12.15 12.52 10.37
C GLU A 71 10.94 12.05 9.56
N ILE A 72 10.08 11.23 10.17
CA ILE A 72 8.87 10.72 9.52
C ILE A 72 7.66 11.57 9.88
N ASP A 73 7.07 12.26 8.90
CA ASP A 73 5.74 12.88 9.02
C ASP A 73 4.67 11.91 8.51
N TYR A 74 4.00 11.23 9.45
CA TYR A 74 2.90 10.31 9.14
C TYR A 74 1.56 10.99 9.21
N GLN A 75 0.82 10.92 8.10
CA GLN A 75 -0.53 11.45 8.00
C GLN A 75 -1.51 10.42 7.42
N ASN A 76 -2.72 10.38 8.00
CA ASN A 76 -3.79 9.46 7.60
C ASN A 76 -5.02 10.23 7.16
N ALA A 77 -5.50 9.94 5.95
CA ALA A 77 -6.65 10.62 5.38
C ALA A 77 -8.01 10.12 5.90
N GLN A 78 -8.03 9.01 6.64
CA GLN A 78 -9.24 8.40 7.22
C GLN A 78 -10.34 8.10 6.19
N GLY A 79 -9.95 7.78 4.95
CA GLY A 79 -10.87 7.50 3.85
C GLY A 79 -11.43 8.74 3.15
N GLU A 80 -11.04 9.95 3.57
CA GLU A 80 -11.61 11.20 3.10
C GLU A 80 -10.77 11.84 1.99
N GLN A 81 -11.35 12.06 0.82
CA GLN A 81 -10.67 12.66 -0.34
C GLN A 81 -10.16 14.09 -0.07
N ARG A 82 -10.89 14.86 0.76
CA ARG A 82 -10.46 16.21 1.16
C ARG A 82 -9.18 16.19 1.97
N ASN A 83 -9.09 15.23 2.91
CA ASN A 83 -7.89 15.06 3.74
C ASN A 83 -6.71 14.64 2.87
N LEU A 84 -6.90 13.72 1.91
CA LEU A 84 -5.86 13.31 0.96
C LEU A 84 -5.26 14.51 0.23
N LYS A 85 -6.10 15.43 -0.27
CA LYS A 85 -5.62 16.61 -0.98
C LYS A 85 -4.76 17.52 -0.09
N ASN A 86 -5.18 17.74 1.15
CA ASN A 86 -4.44 18.58 2.10
C ASN A 86 -3.09 17.92 2.46
N ILE A 87 -3.12 16.63 2.80
CA ILE A 87 -1.92 15.81 3.09
C ILE A 87 -0.97 15.84 1.91
N SER A 88 -1.47 15.65 0.69
CA SER A 88 -0.65 15.64 -0.51
C SER A 88 0.05 16.97 -0.76
N ASN A 89 -0.66 18.09 -0.56
CA ASN A 89 -0.07 19.43 -0.70
C ASN A 89 1.06 19.65 0.31
N GLN A 90 0.84 19.29 1.57
CA GLN A 90 1.82 19.46 2.63
C GLN A 90 3.05 18.56 2.40
N LEU A 91 2.85 17.27 2.32
CA LEU A 91 3.97 16.31 2.23
C LEU A 91 4.79 16.50 0.95
N SER A 92 4.18 16.88 -0.18
CA SER A 92 4.92 17.15 -1.42
C SER A 92 5.84 18.37 -1.34
N GLN A 93 5.59 19.31 -0.42
CA GLN A 93 6.39 20.51 -0.24
C GLN A 93 7.42 20.40 0.89
N GLU A 94 7.11 19.62 1.92
CA GLU A 94 7.88 19.57 3.17
C GLU A 94 8.79 18.35 3.28
N SER A 95 8.66 17.36 2.35
CA SER A 95 9.43 16.11 2.40
C SER A 95 10.48 16.00 1.31
N ASP A 96 11.57 15.29 1.59
CA ASP A 96 12.61 14.91 0.62
C ASP A 96 12.18 13.67 -0.20
N LEU A 97 11.27 12.85 0.37
CA LEU A 97 10.66 11.68 -0.25
C LEU A 97 9.27 11.46 0.36
N VAL A 98 8.29 11.05 -0.46
CA VAL A 98 6.97 10.65 0.05
C VAL A 98 6.72 9.18 -0.18
N PHE A 99 6.32 8.47 0.89
CA PHE A 99 5.79 7.13 0.86
C PHE A 99 4.26 7.17 0.88
N ALA A 100 3.63 6.71 -0.22
CA ALA A 100 2.18 6.78 -0.40
C ALA A 100 1.56 5.38 -0.34
N ILE A 101 0.70 5.14 0.65
CA ILE A 101 0.12 3.83 0.94
C ILE A 101 -1.33 3.78 0.46
N ALA A 102 -1.65 2.84 -0.42
CA ALA A 102 -2.89 2.60 -1.16
C ALA A 102 -3.06 3.49 -2.40
N THR A 103 -3.82 2.97 -3.39
CA THR A 103 -4.06 3.64 -4.68
C THR A 103 -4.59 5.07 -4.54
N PRO A 104 -5.59 5.39 -3.70
CA PRO A 104 -6.08 6.76 -3.57
C PRO A 104 -5.03 7.75 -3.05
N SER A 105 -4.20 7.30 -2.09
CA SER A 105 -3.10 8.09 -1.55
C SER A 105 -2.02 8.34 -2.61
N ALA A 106 -1.60 7.28 -3.31
CA ALA A 106 -0.61 7.35 -4.37
C ALA A 106 -1.04 8.30 -5.50
N GLN A 107 -2.31 8.22 -5.93
CA GLN A 107 -2.86 9.12 -6.95
C GLN A 107 -2.87 10.58 -6.49
N SER A 108 -3.30 10.85 -5.25
CA SER A 108 -3.34 12.21 -4.72
C SER A 108 -1.95 12.83 -4.64
N ILE A 109 -0.96 12.10 -4.14
CA ILE A 109 0.44 12.55 -4.06
C ILE A 109 1.04 12.73 -5.47
N ALA A 110 0.90 11.77 -6.38
CA ALA A 110 1.46 11.85 -7.73
C ALA A 110 0.87 13.02 -8.56
N ASN A 111 -0.40 13.36 -8.33
CA ASN A 111 -1.02 14.52 -8.97
C ASN A 111 -0.48 15.85 -8.44
N THR A 112 -0.05 15.90 -7.20
CA THR A 112 0.43 17.12 -6.50
C THR A 112 1.94 17.28 -6.63
N SER A 113 2.72 16.23 -6.33
CA SER A 113 4.18 16.24 -6.40
C SER A 113 4.66 16.21 -7.84
N LYS A 114 5.53 17.18 -8.20
CA LYS A 114 6.15 17.23 -9.53
C LYS A 114 7.64 16.90 -9.52
N THR A 115 8.28 17.08 -8.37
CA THR A 115 9.74 16.92 -8.23
C THR A 115 10.12 16.02 -7.06
N THR A 116 9.40 16.11 -5.93
CA THR A 116 9.64 15.26 -4.76
C THR A 116 9.41 13.80 -5.14
N PRO A 117 10.39 12.90 -4.94
CA PRO A 117 10.24 11.48 -5.24
C PRO A 117 9.09 10.85 -4.47
N VAL A 118 8.35 9.97 -5.13
CA VAL A 118 7.24 9.24 -4.54
C VAL A 118 7.47 7.75 -4.70
N VAL A 119 7.43 7.04 -3.58
CA VAL A 119 7.37 5.58 -3.54
C VAL A 119 5.98 5.18 -3.08
N PHE A 120 5.23 4.51 -3.95
CA PHE A 120 3.92 3.98 -3.56
C PHE A 120 4.02 2.52 -3.09
N SER A 121 3.03 2.08 -2.31
CA SER A 121 2.85 0.68 -1.93
C SER A 121 1.37 0.34 -1.78
N ALA A 122 1.02 -0.95 -1.81
CA ALA A 122 -0.36 -1.40 -1.75
C ALA A 122 -1.22 -0.76 -2.87
N VAL A 123 -0.67 -0.75 -4.07
CA VAL A 123 -1.32 -0.25 -5.30
C VAL A 123 -1.60 -1.43 -6.21
N THR A 124 -2.86 -1.64 -6.52
CA THR A 124 -3.32 -2.80 -7.29
C THR A 124 -2.82 -2.76 -8.74
N ASP A 125 -3.11 -1.70 -9.46
CA ASP A 125 -2.67 -1.52 -10.85
C ASP A 125 -2.11 -0.11 -11.07
N PRO A 126 -0.78 0.04 -11.04
CA PRO A 126 -0.13 1.33 -11.22
C PRO A 126 -0.36 1.96 -12.61
N LEU A 127 -0.62 1.15 -13.65
CA LEU A 127 -0.92 1.64 -15.00
C LEU A 127 -2.35 2.15 -15.09
N ALA A 128 -3.34 1.37 -14.64
CA ALA A 128 -4.74 1.78 -14.61
C ALA A 128 -4.95 2.98 -13.68
N ALA A 129 -4.21 3.05 -12.57
CA ALA A 129 -4.19 4.18 -11.64
C ALA A 129 -3.49 5.43 -12.24
N LYS A 130 -2.85 5.33 -13.40
CA LYS A 130 -2.09 6.40 -14.08
C LYS A 130 -0.95 6.98 -13.23
N LEU A 131 -0.35 6.16 -12.40
CA LEU A 131 0.80 6.53 -11.57
C LEU A 131 2.09 6.50 -12.37
N VAL A 132 2.20 5.53 -13.27
CA VAL A 132 3.35 5.31 -14.14
C VAL A 132 2.89 5.02 -15.57
N LYS A 133 3.75 5.26 -16.54
CA LYS A 133 3.46 4.96 -17.95
C LYS A 133 3.93 3.57 -18.37
N ASN A 134 4.89 3.03 -17.66
CA ASN A 134 5.51 1.73 -17.89
C ASN A 134 5.99 1.18 -16.55
N LEU A 135 5.89 -0.13 -16.34
CA LEU A 135 6.30 -0.75 -15.07
C LEU A 135 7.82 -0.89 -14.96
N ASP A 136 8.51 -1.16 -16.07
CA ASP A 136 9.97 -1.33 -16.08
C ASP A 136 10.72 0.01 -16.05
N GLN A 137 10.12 1.04 -16.66
CA GLN A 137 10.66 2.40 -16.72
C GLN A 137 9.52 3.40 -16.44
N PRO A 138 9.20 3.63 -15.18
CA PRO A 138 8.05 4.47 -14.78
C PRO A 138 8.09 5.88 -15.38
N GLY A 139 9.28 6.48 -15.46
CA GLY A 139 9.48 7.87 -15.85
C GLY A 139 9.00 8.85 -14.76
N GLY A 140 9.48 10.09 -14.82
CA GLY A 140 9.09 11.10 -13.82
C GLY A 140 9.66 10.83 -12.43
N ASN A 141 8.86 11.13 -11.39
CA ASN A 141 9.27 11.07 -9.98
C ASN A 141 8.52 10.02 -9.15
N VAL A 142 7.81 9.10 -9.78
CA VAL A 142 6.93 8.11 -9.10
C VAL A 142 7.35 6.69 -9.44
N THR A 143 7.49 5.84 -8.43
CA THR A 143 7.70 4.39 -8.54
C THR A 143 7.14 3.71 -7.28
N GLY A 144 7.25 2.39 -7.15
CA GLY A 144 6.82 1.70 -5.92
C GLY A 144 6.54 0.23 -6.12
N THR A 145 5.68 -0.32 -5.24
CA THR A 145 5.32 -1.73 -5.23
C THR A 145 3.82 -1.93 -5.49
N SER A 146 3.49 -2.84 -6.43
CA SER A 146 2.13 -3.31 -6.64
C SER A 146 1.80 -4.43 -5.65
N ASP A 147 0.53 -4.60 -5.28
CA ASP A 147 0.05 -5.70 -4.44
C ASP A 147 -0.69 -6.78 -5.24
N GLN A 148 -0.86 -6.60 -6.53
CA GLN A 148 -1.54 -7.55 -7.41
C GLN A 148 -0.55 -8.48 -8.11
N SER A 149 -0.96 -9.75 -8.22
CA SER A 149 -0.39 -10.73 -9.14
C SER A 149 -1.45 -11.12 -10.17
N SER A 150 -1.04 -11.35 -11.41
CA SER A 150 -1.92 -11.62 -12.55
C SER A 150 -2.80 -12.87 -12.41
N ASP A 151 -2.48 -13.77 -11.49
CA ASP A 151 -3.16 -15.06 -11.28
C ASP A 151 -3.84 -15.18 -9.91
N ALA A 152 -3.71 -14.16 -9.05
CA ALA A 152 -4.25 -14.22 -7.70
C ALA A 152 -5.77 -14.41 -7.67
N ILE A 153 -6.52 -13.60 -8.44
CA ILE A 153 -7.98 -13.70 -8.52
C ILE A 153 -8.42 -15.04 -9.12
N ALA A 154 -7.77 -15.49 -10.18
CA ALA A 154 -8.08 -16.80 -10.79
C ALA A 154 -7.86 -17.94 -9.79
N THR A 155 -6.77 -17.91 -9.04
CA THR A 155 -6.48 -18.89 -7.98
C THR A 155 -7.54 -18.86 -6.88
N GLN A 156 -7.95 -17.67 -6.44
CA GLN A 156 -9.02 -17.53 -5.43
C GLN A 156 -10.35 -18.10 -5.94
N VAL A 157 -10.72 -17.82 -7.19
CA VAL A 157 -11.96 -18.32 -7.80
C VAL A 157 -11.93 -19.86 -7.99
N ASP A 158 -10.78 -20.44 -8.33
CA ASP A 158 -10.63 -21.89 -8.47
C ASP A 158 -10.84 -22.64 -7.15
N LEU A 159 -10.60 -21.99 -6.02
CA LEU A 159 -10.87 -22.57 -4.70
C LEU A 159 -12.35 -22.65 -4.34
N ILE A 160 -13.22 -21.83 -4.96
CA ILE A 160 -14.67 -21.83 -4.66
C ILE A 160 -15.24 -23.24 -4.79
N GLN A 161 -14.94 -23.92 -5.89
CA GLN A 161 -15.47 -25.26 -6.17
C GLN A 161 -15.00 -26.32 -5.17
N LYS A 162 -13.85 -26.09 -4.51
CA LYS A 162 -13.30 -26.98 -3.48
C LYS A 162 -13.95 -26.78 -2.12
N VAL A 163 -14.24 -25.52 -1.75
CA VAL A 163 -14.81 -25.20 -0.43
C VAL A 163 -16.34 -25.15 -0.43
N LEU A 164 -16.95 -24.84 -1.58
CA LEU A 164 -18.41 -24.71 -1.73
C LEU A 164 -18.87 -25.29 -3.07
N PRO A 165 -18.81 -26.63 -3.27
CA PRO A 165 -19.06 -27.27 -4.58
C PRO A 165 -20.47 -27.01 -5.18
N ARG A 166 -21.42 -26.59 -4.34
CA ARG A 166 -22.79 -26.30 -4.75
C ARG A 166 -23.07 -24.85 -5.07
N ALA A 167 -22.07 -23.96 -4.89
CA ALA A 167 -22.21 -22.53 -5.17
C ALA A 167 -22.56 -22.31 -6.65
N LYS A 168 -23.52 -21.43 -6.91
CA LYS A 168 -23.97 -21.03 -8.25
C LYS A 168 -23.92 -19.52 -8.43
N THR A 169 -24.10 -18.77 -7.35
CA THR A 169 -24.18 -17.32 -7.38
C THR A 169 -23.13 -16.71 -6.45
N ILE A 170 -22.26 -15.90 -7.02
CA ILE A 170 -21.23 -15.20 -6.28
C ILE A 170 -21.53 -13.71 -6.28
N GLY A 171 -21.54 -13.12 -5.08
CA GLY A 171 -21.64 -11.69 -4.91
C GLY A 171 -20.27 -11.02 -5.02
N ILE A 172 -20.21 -9.82 -5.58
CA ILE A 172 -19.04 -8.95 -5.50
C ILE A 172 -19.45 -7.69 -4.73
N LEU A 173 -18.82 -7.46 -3.57
CA LEU A 173 -19.01 -6.25 -2.78
C LEU A 173 -17.79 -5.35 -2.93
N TYR A 174 -17.99 -4.10 -3.37
CA TYR A 174 -16.89 -3.20 -3.70
C TYR A 174 -17.24 -1.73 -3.49
N THR A 175 -16.22 -0.88 -3.35
CA THR A 175 -16.36 0.58 -3.24
C THR A 175 -16.20 1.22 -4.63
N GLN A 176 -17.27 1.87 -5.12
CA GLN A 176 -17.30 2.50 -6.45
C GLN A 176 -16.28 3.64 -6.59
N SER A 177 -15.97 4.35 -5.51
CA SER A 177 -15.03 5.47 -5.50
C SER A 177 -13.56 5.06 -5.43
N GLU A 178 -13.25 3.77 -5.29
CA GLU A 178 -11.88 3.25 -5.26
C GLU A 178 -11.52 2.60 -6.62
N PRO A 179 -10.62 3.19 -7.42
CA PRO A 179 -10.23 2.65 -8.72
C PRO A 179 -9.65 1.22 -8.66
N ASN A 180 -8.88 0.90 -7.61
CA ASN A 180 -8.37 -0.44 -7.34
C ASN A 180 -9.50 -1.48 -7.22
N SER A 181 -10.55 -1.15 -6.45
CA SER A 181 -11.71 -2.03 -6.27
C SER A 181 -12.46 -2.26 -7.56
N VAL A 182 -12.65 -1.21 -8.37
CA VAL A 182 -13.33 -1.30 -9.67
C VAL A 182 -12.55 -2.20 -10.64
N VAL A 183 -11.24 -2.05 -10.74
CA VAL A 183 -10.39 -2.89 -11.61
C VAL A 183 -10.49 -4.36 -11.22
N GLN A 184 -10.30 -4.68 -9.95
CA GLN A 184 -10.38 -6.07 -9.47
C GLN A 184 -11.79 -6.65 -9.56
N LYS A 185 -12.84 -5.84 -9.37
CA LYS A 185 -14.23 -6.26 -9.55
C LYS A 185 -14.47 -6.72 -10.98
N GLU A 186 -14.01 -5.95 -11.99
CA GLU A 186 -14.17 -6.34 -13.39
C GLU A 186 -13.40 -7.63 -13.72
N GLU A 187 -12.18 -7.78 -13.21
CA GLU A 187 -11.39 -8.98 -13.37
C GLU A 187 -12.06 -10.20 -12.71
N ALA A 188 -12.48 -10.07 -11.45
CA ALA A 188 -13.17 -11.14 -10.71
C ALA A 188 -14.46 -11.56 -11.40
N LYS A 189 -15.28 -10.61 -11.86
CA LYS A 189 -16.50 -10.87 -12.61
C LYS A 189 -16.22 -11.71 -13.86
N LYS A 190 -15.24 -11.29 -14.67
CA LYS A 190 -14.85 -12.01 -15.88
C LYS A 190 -14.43 -13.45 -15.59
N VAL A 191 -13.62 -13.66 -14.54
CA VAL A 191 -13.16 -15.01 -14.16
C VAL A 191 -14.31 -15.86 -13.63
N LEU A 192 -15.17 -15.30 -12.78
CA LEU A 192 -16.34 -15.98 -12.21
C LEU A 192 -17.34 -16.41 -13.30
N GLU A 193 -17.70 -15.51 -14.21
CA GLU A 193 -18.61 -15.78 -15.32
C GLU A 193 -18.02 -16.84 -16.28
N ALA A 194 -16.71 -16.80 -16.56
CA ALA A 194 -16.03 -17.81 -17.37
C ALA A 194 -16.03 -19.21 -16.71
N LYS A 195 -16.14 -19.29 -15.38
CA LYS A 195 -16.31 -20.54 -14.62
C LYS A 195 -17.78 -20.96 -14.47
N GLY A 196 -18.72 -20.22 -15.03
CA GLY A 196 -20.14 -20.52 -15.04
C GLY A 196 -20.92 -20.04 -13.80
N TYR A 197 -20.35 -19.21 -12.96
CA TYR A 197 -21.07 -18.59 -11.85
C TYR A 197 -21.94 -17.44 -12.32
N ARG A 198 -23.12 -17.30 -11.70
CA ARG A 198 -23.91 -16.07 -11.79
C ARG A 198 -23.28 -15.03 -10.85
N VAL A 199 -23.04 -13.84 -11.35
CA VAL A 199 -22.44 -12.75 -10.56
C VAL A 199 -23.50 -11.72 -10.20
N VAL A 200 -23.53 -11.30 -8.94
CA VAL A 200 -24.35 -10.21 -8.41
C VAL A 200 -23.42 -9.14 -7.83
N GLU A 201 -23.49 -7.93 -8.35
CA GLU A 201 -22.64 -6.82 -7.91
C GLU A 201 -23.39 -5.95 -6.91
N LYS A 202 -22.72 -5.54 -5.84
CA LYS A 202 -23.21 -4.56 -4.89
C LYS A 202 -22.10 -3.56 -4.57
N THR A 203 -22.40 -2.28 -4.76
CA THR A 203 -21.43 -1.20 -4.48
C THR A 203 -21.80 -0.45 -3.21
N ILE A 204 -20.79 0.12 -2.58
CA ILE A 204 -20.89 1.07 -1.48
C ILE A 204 -20.22 2.40 -1.86
N LEU A 205 -20.57 3.46 -1.17
CA LEU A 205 -19.97 4.78 -1.33
C LEU A 205 -19.01 5.09 -0.18
N ASP A 206 -19.36 4.67 1.03
CA ASP A 206 -18.61 4.89 2.26
C ASP A 206 -18.84 3.75 3.28
N SER A 207 -18.15 3.83 4.41
CA SER A 207 -18.23 2.83 5.49
C SER A 207 -19.62 2.68 6.13
N ASN A 208 -20.47 3.73 6.11
CA ASN A 208 -21.79 3.70 6.73
C ASN A 208 -22.76 2.77 5.99
N ASN A 209 -22.53 2.57 4.70
CA ASN A 209 -23.40 1.76 3.84
C ASN A 209 -23.00 0.28 3.81
N VAL A 210 -21.84 -0.10 4.35
CA VAL A 210 -21.28 -1.47 4.25
C VAL A 210 -22.23 -2.50 4.81
N LYS A 211 -22.78 -2.29 6.03
CA LYS A 211 -23.65 -3.27 6.70
C LYS A 211 -24.90 -3.54 5.87
N ALA A 212 -25.59 -2.51 5.40
CA ALA A 212 -26.84 -2.65 4.63
C ALA A 212 -26.57 -3.29 3.26
N ALA A 213 -25.49 -2.91 2.59
CA ALA A 213 -25.09 -3.47 1.30
C ALA A 213 -24.73 -4.97 1.42
N ALA A 214 -23.94 -5.32 2.43
CA ALA A 214 -23.56 -6.71 2.70
C ALA A 214 -24.77 -7.57 3.07
N ASP A 215 -25.66 -7.06 3.93
CA ASP A 215 -26.88 -7.76 4.38
C ASP A 215 -27.81 -8.05 3.17
N SER A 216 -28.02 -7.06 2.29
CA SER A 216 -28.77 -7.21 1.06
C SER A 216 -28.12 -8.22 0.11
N LEU A 217 -26.81 -8.12 -0.14
CA LEU A 217 -26.11 -9.01 -1.07
C LEU A 217 -26.10 -10.45 -0.56
N MET A 218 -25.77 -10.67 0.71
CA MET A 218 -25.66 -12.01 1.29
C MET A 218 -27.01 -12.73 1.45
N SER A 219 -28.14 -12.03 1.27
CA SER A 219 -29.47 -12.68 1.24
C SER A 219 -29.76 -13.42 -0.08
N GLU A 220 -28.96 -13.22 -1.14
CA GLU A 220 -29.25 -13.71 -2.50
C GLU A 220 -28.08 -14.45 -3.18
N VAL A 221 -26.94 -14.62 -2.47
CA VAL A 221 -25.72 -15.23 -3.00
C VAL A 221 -25.20 -16.37 -2.13
N ASP A 222 -24.42 -17.26 -2.73
CA ASP A 222 -23.83 -18.40 -2.02
C ASP A 222 -22.46 -18.05 -1.37
N MET A 223 -21.75 -17.08 -1.92
CA MET A 223 -20.44 -16.60 -1.45
C MET A 223 -20.23 -15.16 -1.91
N VAL A 224 -19.41 -14.40 -1.19
CA VAL A 224 -19.05 -13.02 -1.56
C VAL A 224 -17.56 -12.95 -1.83
N PHE A 225 -17.19 -12.31 -2.94
CA PHE A 225 -15.84 -11.86 -3.25
C PHE A 225 -15.71 -10.38 -2.88
N VAL A 226 -14.67 -10.03 -2.15
CA VAL A 226 -14.30 -8.65 -1.83
C VAL A 226 -12.92 -8.38 -2.40
N PRO A 227 -12.74 -7.37 -3.27
CA PRO A 227 -11.44 -6.93 -3.76
C PRO A 227 -10.49 -6.46 -2.64
N THR A 228 -9.27 -6.02 -3.00
CA THR A 228 -8.42 -5.21 -2.12
C THR A 228 -9.03 -3.81 -1.96
N ASP A 229 -10.12 -3.75 -1.23
CA ASP A 229 -10.97 -2.59 -1.00
C ASP A 229 -10.67 -2.00 0.37
N ASN A 230 -10.22 -0.74 0.42
CA ASN A 230 -9.76 -0.13 1.67
C ASN A 230 -10.93 0.18 2.62
N ILE A 231 -12.06 0.66 2.10
CA ILE A 231 -13.23 0.98 2.93
C ILE A 231 -13.81 -0.32 3.53
N ILE A 232 -13.94 -1.37 2.72
CA ILE A 232 -14.45 -2.66 3.21
C ILE A 232 -13.45 -3.29 4.18
N SER A 233 -12.14 -3.23 3.90
CA SER A 233 -11.09 -3.71 4.80
C SER A 233 -11.18 -3.05 6.19
N SER A 234 -11.44 -1.74 6.24
CA SER A 234 -11.60 -1.00 7.49
C SER A 234 -12.85 -1.40 8.29
N THR A 235 -13.82 -2.03 7.63
CA THR A 235 -15.11 -2.47 8.22
C THR A 235 -15.29 -3.99 8.23
N MET A 236 -14.19 -4.74 8.09
CA MET A 236 -14.24 -6.19 7.88
C MET A 236 -14.89 -6.95 9.04
N GLU A 237 -14.86 -6.42 10.27
CA GLU A 237 -15.59 -6.99 11.40
C GLU A 237 -17.13 -6.93 11.21
N THR A 238 -17.63 -5.86 10.58
CA THR A 238 -19.05 -5.77 10.19
C THR A 238 -19.39 -6.81 9.12
N ILE A 239 -18.55 -6.99 8.12
CA ILE A 239 -18.73 -8.02 7.08
C ILE A 239 -18.77 -9.42 7.71
N LYS A 240 -17.89 -9.72 8.66
CA LYS A 240 -17.88 -10.99 9.43
C LYS A 240 -19.20 -11.26 10.11
N GLN A 241 -19.76 -10.24 10.80
CA GLN A 241 -21.05 -10.39 11.51
C GLN A 241 -22.20 -10.70 10.52
N VAL A 242 -22.23 -10.02 9.37
CA VAL A 242 -23.22 -10.27 8.32
C VAL A 242 -23.02 -11.65 7.69
N SER A 243 -21.79 -12.04 7.40
CA SER A 243 -21.41 -13.37 6.88
C SER A 243 -21.92 -14.49 7.79
N LEU A 244 -21.68 -14.38 9.09
CA LEU A 244 -22.17 -15.36 10.09
C LEU A 244 -23.69 -15.38 10.21
N LYS A 245 -24.36 -14.22 10.13
CA LYS A 245 -25.83 -14.13 10.16
C LYS A 245 -26.47 -14.87 8.98
N HIS A 246 -25.95 -14.67 7.78
CA HIS A 246 -26.49 -15.27 6.54
C HIS A 246 -25.87 -16.64 6.22
N GLN A 247 -24.85 -17.08 6.97
CA GLN A 247 -24.06 -18.30 6.68
C GLN A 247 -23.42 -18.27 5.29
N VAL A 248 -23.00 -17.09 4.83
CA VAL A 248 -22.40 -16.86 3.51
C VAL A 248 -20.91 -16.55 3.68
N PRO A 249 -20.00 -17.40 3.17
CA PRO A 249 -18.57 -17.18 3.27
C PRO A 249 -18.09 -16.01 2.39
N VAL A 250 -16.95 -15.43 2.79
CA VAL A 250 -16.35 -14.28 2.10
C VAL A 250 -14.92 -14.62 1.67
N ILE A 251 -14.60 -14.40 0.39
CA ILE A 251 -13.23 -14.37 -0.11
C ILE A 251 -12.70 -12.96 0.17
N GLY A 252 -11.63 -12.84 0.95
CA GLY A 252 -11.02 -11.55 1.26
C GLY A 252 -9.98 -11.14 0.22
N GLY A 253 -9.87 -9.85 -0.07
CA GLY A 253 -8.85 -9.29 -0.97
C GLY A 253 -7.44 -9.33 -0.40
N SER A 254 -7.28 -9.54 0.92
CA SER A 254 -5.98 -9.65 1.59
C SER A 254 -5.99 -10.69 2.70
N ILE A 255 -4.78 -11.10 3.13
CA ILE A 255 -4.59 -12.02 4.25
C ILE A 255 -5.24 -11.45 5.52
N GLU A 256 -5.06 -10.16 5.78
CA GLU A 256 -5.61 -9.50 6.95
C GLU A 256 -7.15 -9.45 6.93
N MET A 257 -7.77 -9.27 5.77
CA MET A 257 -9.22 -9.37 5.62
C MET A 257 -9.71 -10.79 5.93
N ALA A 258 -9.02 -11.81 5.42
CA ALA A 258 -9.33 -13.20 5.71
C ALA A 258 -9.14 -13.52 7.20
N GLN A 259 -8.10 -12.99 7.86
CA GLN A 259 -7.87 -13.15 9.30
C GLN A 259 -8.99 -12.53 10.16
N VAL A 260 -9.57 -11.41 9.73
CA VAL A 260 -10.66 -10.77 10.48
C VAL A 260 -11.97 -11.52 10.34
N GLY A 261 -12.37 -11.87 9.09
CA GLY A 261 -13.71 -12.43 8.87
C GLY A 261 -13.94 -13.06 7.50
N GLY A 262 -12.97 -13.04 6.59
CA GLY A 262 -13.03 -13.81 5.36
C GLY A 262 -12.78 -15.29 5.62
N LEU A 263 -13.15 -16.14 4.67
CA LEU A 263 -12.90 -17.59 4.71
C LEU A 263 -11.48 -17.92 4.26
N TYR A 264 -11.05 -17.33 3.14
CA TYR A 264 -9.71 -17.50 2.60
C TYR A 264 -9.34 -16.33 1.69
N THR A 265 -8.06 -16.27 1.37
CA THR A 265 -7.49 -15.44 0.31
C THR A 265 -6.24 -16.11 -0.26
N TYR A 266 -5.87 -15.72 -1.47
CA TYR A 266 -4.54 -15.96 -2.03
C TYR A 266 -3.93 -14.59 -2.31
N GLY A 267 -2.98 -14.16 -1.50
CA GLY A 267 -2.51 -12.78 -1.48
C GLY A 267 -1.10 -12.61 -0.96
N THR A 268 -0.65 -11.36 -0.90
CA THR A 268 0.71 -10.98 -0.49
C THR A 268 0.82 -10.69 1.00
N ASP A 269 2.05 -10.80 1.55
CA ASP A 269 2.42 -10.24 2.85
C ASP A 269 2.66 -8.74 2.72
N TYR A 270 1.75 -7.94 3.28
CA TYR A 270 1.83 -6.49 3.25
C TYR A 270 2.99 -5.91 4.08
N THR A 271 3.48 -6.63 5.10
CA THR A 271 4.69 -6.21 5.82
C THR A 271 5.92 -6.31 4.92
N GLU A 272 6.06 -7.41 4.17
CA GLU A 272 7.16 -7.56 3.22
C GLU A 272 7.05 -6.57 2.05
N LEU A 273 5.83 -6.29 1.58
CA LEU A 273 5.59 -5.28 0.56
C LEU A 273 6.09 -3.89 1.03
N GLY A 274 5.82 -3.53 2.29
CA GLY A 274 6.37 -2.32 2.91
C GLY A 274 7.89 -2.32 2.97
N ARG A 275 8.52 -3.46 3.31
CA ARG A 275 9.99 -3.61 3.28
C ARG A 275 10.58 -3.46 1.88
N GLN A 276 9.91 -4.01 0.84
CA GLN A 276 10.31 -3.79 -0.55
C GLN A 276 10.31 -2.30 -0.90
N SER A 277 9.24 -1.58 -0.54
CA SER A 277 9.12 -0.14 -0.78
C SER A 277 10.21 0.66 -0.03
N ALA A 278 10.57 0.27 1.19
CA ALA A 278 11.66 0.90 1.93
C ALA A 278 13.01 0.74 1.23
N ARG A 279 13.31 -0.44 0.70
CA ARG A 279 14.53 -0.67 -0.09
C ARG A 279 14.60 0.22 -1.34
N MET A 280 13.46 0.44 -2.02
CA MET A 280 13.37 1.38 -3.14
C MET A 280 13.59 2.82 -2.67
N ALA A 281 12.94 3.24 -1.57
CA ALA A 281 13.13 4.56 -0.98
C ALA A 281 14.60 4.84 -0.64
N ILE A 282 15.31 3.88 -0.04
CA ILE A 282 16.73 3.98 0.29
C ILE A 282 17.60 4.17 -0.97
N ARG A 283 17.29 3.47 -2.08
CA ARG A 283 18.00 3.67 -3.35
C ARG A 283 17.82 5.09 -3.86
N ILE A 284 16.61 5.63 -3.76
CA ILE A 284 16.30 7.01 -4.15
C ILE A 284 17.06 8.00 -3.25
N LEU A 285 17.05 7.80 -1.94
CA LEU A 285 17.81 8.64 -0.98
C LEU A 285 19.33 8.60 -1.22
N LYS A 286 19.83 7.53 -1.83
CA LYS A 286 21.24 7.39 -2.26
C LYS A 286 21.52 7.97 -3.65
N GLY A 287 20.51 8.59 -4.31
CA GLY A 287 20.66 9.33 -5.55
C GLY A 287 20.14 8.63 -6.81
N GLU A 288 19.53 7.44 -6.71
CA GLU A 288 18.86 6.84 -7.87
C GLU A 288 17.56 7.60 -8.17
N LYS A 289 17.20 7.71 -9.44
CA LYS A 289 15.97 8.43 -9.82
C LYS A 289 14.75 7.49 -9.74
N ALA A 290 13.69 7.92 -9.12
CA ALA A 290 12.44 7.14 -9.02
C ALA A 290 11.94 6.65 -10.37
N GLY A 291 12.00 7.49 -11.42
CA GLY A 291 11.55 7.13 -12.77
C GLY A 291 12.41 6.10 -13.51
N GLU A 292 13.59 5.75 -12.98
CA GLU A 292 14.49 4.71 -13.51
C GLU A 292 14.37 3.39 -12.73
N LEU A 293 13.63 3.38 -11.60
CA LEU A 293 13.38 2.20 -10.80
C LEU A 293 12.08 1.52 -11.24
N ALA A 294 12.18 0.30 -11.75
CA ALA A 294 11.02 -0.50 -12.11
C ALA A 294 10.04 -0.63 -10.93
N VAL A 295 8.75 -0.64 -11.23
CA VAL A 295 7.73 -1.02 -10.26
C VAL A 295 7.92 -2.49 -9.89
N GLU A 296 7.98 -2.78 -8.61
CA GLU A 296 8.15 -4.16 -8.14
C GLU A 296 6.80 -4.83 -7.89
N ALA A 297 6.65 -6.07 -8.32
CA ALA A 297 5.56 -6.95 -7.95
C ALA A 297 5.80 -7.58 -6.57
N PRO A 298 4.76 -8.15 -5.90
CA PRO A 298 4.94 -8.91 -4.67
C PRO A 298 5.86 -10.12 -4.92
N LYS A 299 6.79 -10.37 -4.01
CA LYS A 299 7.74 -11.48 -4.15
C LYS A 299 7.11 -12.84 -3.86
N ASN A 300 6.19 -12.86 -2.89
CA ASN A 300 5.56 -14.09 -2.43
C ASN A 300 4.05 -13.88 -2.31
N LEU A 301 3.30 -14.84 -2.83
CA LEU A 301 1.87 -14.96 -2.58
C LEU A 301 1.65 -16.25 -1.79
N GLU A 302 0.74 -16.20 -0.85
CA GLU A 302 0.39 -17.36 -0.04
C GLU A 302 -1.12 -17.54 0.09
N LEU A 303 -1.53 -18.78 0.22
CA LEU A 303 -2.89 -19.15 0.54
C LEU A 303 -3.07 -19.06 2.06
N TYR A 304 -3.93 -18.14 2.49
CA TYR A 304 -4.38 -18.09 3.88
C TYR A 304 -5.82 -18.60 3.98
N VAL A 305 -6.07 -19.49 4.94
CA VAL A 305 -7.41 -20.05 5.21
C VAL A 305 -7.78 -19.83 6.67
N ASN A 306 -8.93 -19.21 6.90
CA ASN A 306 -9.46 -18.96 8.22
C ASN A 306 -10.25 -20.17 8.75
N LYS A 307 -9.57 -21.05 9.48
CA LYS A 307 -10.15 -22.28 10.03
C LYS A 307 -11.28 -22.02 11.05
N GLU A 308 -11.21 -20.89 11.76
CA GLU A 308 -12.26 -20.48 12.70
C GLU A 308 -13.54 -20.12 11.97
N MET A 309 -13.43 -19.31 10.88
CA MET A 309 -14.58 -18.97 10.05
C MET A 309 -15.16 -20.19 9.35
N ALA A 310 -14.33 -21.07 8.81
CA ALA A 310 -14.78 -22.33 8.22
C ALA A 310 -15.60 -23.17 9.20
N LYS A 311 -15.11 -23.32 10.43
CA LYS A 311 -15.84 -24.03 11.49
C LYS A 311 -17.18 -23.39 11.82
N LYS A 312 -17.24 -22.05 11.93
CA LYS A 312 -18.49 -21.31 12.24
C LYS A 312 -19.51 -21.39 11.11
N LEU A 313 -19.04 -21.48 9.86
CA LEU A 313 -19.87 -21.59 8.65
C LEU A 313 -20.16 -23.06 8.25
N GLY A 314 -19.64 -24.04 9.00
CA GLY A 314 -19.81 -25.46 8.66
C GLY A 314 -19.18 -25.88 7.36
N ILE A 315 -18.09 -25.22 6.92
CA ILE A 315 -17.41 -25.47 5.64
C ILE A 315 -16.29 -26.48 5.84
N ASP A 316 -16.28 -27.53 5.02
CA ASP A 316 -15.19 -28.51 4.95
C ASP A 316 -14.01 -27.96 4.14
N LEU A 317 -12.84 -27.96 4.75
CA LEU A 317 -11.58 -27.51 4.16
C LEU A 317 -10.72 -28.65 3.62
N SER A 318 -11.18 -29.90 3.65
CA SER A 318 -10.38 -31.08 3.21
C SER A 318 -9.94 -31.00 1.73
N GLY A 319 -10.68 -30.23 0.90
CA GLY A 319 -10.34 -29.95 -0.49
C GLY A 319 -9.22 -28.92 -0.70
N ILE A 320 -8.77 -28.25 0.37
CA ILE A 320 -7.70 -27.25 0.30
C ILE A 320 -6.41 -27.84 0.84
N ASN A 321 -5.43 -28.05 -0.04
CA ASN A 321 -4.07 -28.35 0.38
C ASN A 321 -3.34 -27.04 0.72
N GLU A 322 -3.24 -26.70 1.99
CA GLU A 322 -2.26 -25.70 2.44
C GLU A 322 -0.86 -26.28 2.08
N LYS A 323 -0.20 -25.74 1.03
CA LYS A 323 1.22 -26.04 0.86
C LYS A 323 1.95 -25.53 2.10
N LYS A 324 2.56 -26.46 2.83
CA LYS A 324 3.49 -26.14 3.94
C LYS A 324 4.69 -25.39 3.44
#